data_f12a869a67b3b533aeb7c00e41e39cb4
#
_entry.id   f12a869a67b3b533aeb7c00e41e39cb4
#
_cell.length_a   1.000
_cell.length_b   1.000
_cell.length_c   1.000
_cell.angle_alpha   90.00
_cell.angle_beta   90.00
_cell.angle_gamma   90.00
#
_symmetry.space_group_name_H-M   'P 1'
#
loop_
_entity.id
_entity.type
_entity.pdbx_description
1 polymer ?
#
loop_
_entity_poly.entity_id
_entity_poly.type
_entity_poly.pdbx_seq_one_letter_code
_entity_poly.pdbx_strand_id
1 'polypeptide(L)'
;MCQLAQVSRAGFYRSLQEHQPMEEDMDVRSAIQGIAVAHRRRYGYRRITAELRRRGMRVNHKRVVRLMREDNLLAVQPRAFVVTTDAQHDLEVYLNLARRLTLTGINQLWVADITYIRLKGEFVYLAVILDAYSRKVVGWALDRTLAARLPIAALAHALAERHPPPGLVHHSDRGVQYASEAYVTLLRAHHMIPSMSRPANPYDNASCESFMKTLKREEIYANTYRDLDHLRMNMEAFIDQYYNRARLHSALGYRPPEEFEHAVAPVNPSGAATIQFFQPAEGSDSEGVKRVRKNIRPTRVC
;
A
#
# COMPACT_ATOMS: atom_id res chain seq x y z
N MET A 1 -43.39 21.77 -4.61
CA MET A 1 -42.28 20.94 -5.07
C MET A 1 -40.94 21.31 -4.38
N CYS A 2 -40.41 22.54 -4.49
CA CYS A 2 -39.13 22.92 -3.86
C CYS A 2 -39.08 22.76 -2.33
N GLN A 3 -40.18 23.00 -1.63
CA GLN A 3 -40.28 22.77 -0.18
C GLN A 3 -40.25 21.30 0.20
N LEU A 4 -40.92 20.42 -0.57
CA LEU A 4 -40.91 18.98 -0.40
C LEU A 4 -39.51 18.37 -0.66
N ALA A 5 -38.75 18.94 -1.60
CA ALA A 5 -37.41 18.50 -1.95
C ALA A 5 -36.31 19.19 -1.09
N GLN A 6 -36.70 20.05 -0.14
CA GLN A 6 -35.78 20.83 0.70
C GLN A 6 -34.71 21.63 -0.08
N VAL A 7 -35.07 22.10 -1.27
CA VAL A 7 -34.19 22.92 -2.11
C VAL A 7 -34.75 24.35 -2.24
N SER A 8 -33.86 25.33 -2.31
CA SER A 8 -34.28 26.71 -2.56
C SER A 8 -34.82 26.85 -3.98
N ARG A 9 -35.85 27.70 -4.20
CA ARG A 9 -36.37 28.02 -5.55
C ARG A 9 -35.25 28.46 -6.48
N ALA A 10 -34.38 29.37 -6.04
CA ALA A 10 -33.25 29.84 -6.84
C ALA A 10 -32.26 28.69 -7.18
N GLY A 11 -32.02 27.75 -6.28
CA GLY A 11 -31.22 26.55 -6.55
C GLY A 11 -31.84 25.63 -7.59
N PHE A 12 -33.18 25.43 -7.50
CA PHE A 12 -33.93 24.63 -8.46
C PHE A 12 -33.89 25.22 -9.88
N TYR A 13 -34.24 26.50 -10.03
CA TYR A 13 -34.19 27.14 -11.36
C TYR A 13 -32.79 27.26 -11.91
N ARG A 14 -31.76 27.43 -11.07
CA ARG A 14 -30.36 27.42 -11.49
C ARG A 14 -29.91 26.05 -11.99
N SER A 15 -30.44 24.96 -11.45
CA SER A 15 -30.14 23.60 -11.91
C SER A 15 -30.81 23.26 -13.25
N LEU A 16 -31.88 23.96 -13.59
CA LEU A 16 -32.59 23.79 -14.88
C LEU A 16 -32.00 24.62 -16.03
N GLN A 17 -31.11 25.58 -15.73
CA GLN A 17 -30.43 26.31 -16.79
C GLN A 17 -29.43 25.37 -17.49
N GLU A 18 -29.63 25.15 -18.77
CA GLU A 18 -28.67 24.48 -19.64
C GLU A 18 -27.35 25.25 -19.60
N HIS A 19 -26.35 24.67 -18.93
CA HIS A 19 -25.00 25.19 -18.94
C HIS A 19 -24.37 24.75 -20.26
N GLN A 20 -24.39 25.64 -21.27
CA GLN A 20 -23.54 25.42 -22.43
C GLN A 20 -22.09 25.30 -21.96
N PRO A 21 -21.32 24.31 -22.44
CA PRO A 21 -19.92 24.18 -22.11
C PRO A 21 -19.19 25.45 -22.51
N MET A 22 -18.54 26.14 -21.55
CA MET A 22 -17.70 27.27 -21.90
C MET A 22 -16.54 26.77 -22.78
N GLU A 23 -16.24 27.48 -23.86
CA GLU A 23 -15.13 27.13 -24.77
C GLU A 23 -13.80 26.93 -23.97
N GLU A 24 -13.56 27.76 -22.95
CA GLU A 24 -12.45 27.63 -22.02
C GLU A 24 -12.42 26.31 -21.21
N ASP A 25 -13.56 25.62 -21.08
CA ASP A 25 -13.64 24.33 -20.38
C ASP A 25 -13.31 23.15 -21.30
N MET A 26 -13.35 23.33 -22.64
CA MET A 26 -13.18 22.25 -23.62
C MET A 26 -11.80 21.60 -23.53
N ASP A 27 -10.73 22.41 -23.48
CA ASP A 27 -9.35 21.91 -23.39
C ASP A 27 -9.13 21.17 -22.06
N VAL A 28 -9.67 21.73 -20.97
CA VAL A 28 -9.56 21.11 -19.64
C VAL A 28 -10.35 19.80 -19.58
N ARG A 29 -11.57 19.74 -20.19
CA ARG A 29 -12.38 18.52 -20.28
C ARG A 29 -11.65 17.45 -21.08
N SER A 30 -11.13 17.79 -22.25
CA SER A 30 -10.36 16.88 -23.09
C SER A 30 -9.14 16.31 -22.34
N ALA A 31 -8.41 17.17 -21.65
CA ALA A 31 -7.27 16.72 -20.82
C ALA A 31 -7.71 15.81 -19.68
N ILE A 32 -8.79 16.12 -18.95
CA ILE A 32 -9.36 15.29 -17.89
C ILE A 32 -9.77 13.92 -18.44
N GLN A 33 -10.47 13.88 -19.58
CA GLN A 33 -10.91 12.64 -20.23
C GLN A 33 -9.71 11.81 -20.67
N GLY A 34 -8.69 12.41 -21.28
CA GLY A 34 -7.45 11.75 -21.66
C GLY A 34 -6.72 11.13 -20.47
N ILE A 35 -6.63 11.85 -19.34
CA ILE A 35 -6.05 11.33 -18.10
C ILE A 35 -6.91 10.17 -17.56
N ALA A 36 -8.25 10.33 -17.54
CA ALA A 36 -9.14 9.30 -17.05
C ALA A 36 -9.02 7.99 -17.86
N VAL A 37 -8.91 8.08 -19.17
CA VAL A 37 -8.68 6.93 -20.06
C VAL A 37 -7.30 6.30 -19.81
N ALA A 38 -6.24 7.09 -19.82
CA ALA A 38 -4.87 6.62 -19.62
C ALA A 38 -4.70 5.86 -18.28
N HIS A 39 -5.39 6.29 -17.23
CA HIS A 39 -5.37 5.66 -15.93
C HIS A 39 -6.60 4.78 -15.65
N ARG A 40 -7.32 4.32 -16.70
CA ARG A 40 -8.48 3.42 -16.60
C ARG A 40 -9.51 3.87 -15.53
N ARG A 41 -9.80 5.17 -15.45
CA ARG A 41 -10.68 5.81 -14.44
C ARG A 41 -10.32 5.55 -12.98
N ARG A 42 -9.07 5.17 -12.68
CA ARG A 42 -8.57 4.91 -11.33
C ARG A 42 -8.33 6.20 -10.53
N TYR A 43 -8.19 7.35 -11.21
CA TYR A 43 -7.89 8.62 -10.58
C TYR A 43 -9.14 9.37 -10.13
N GLY A 44 -9.16 9.79 -8.84
CA GLY A 44 -10.09 10.82 -8.37
C GLY A 44 -9.54 12.23 -8.65
N TYR A 45 -10.37 13.23 -8.43
CA TYR A 45 -10.07 14.63 -8.77
C TYR A 45 -8.71 15.15 -8.30
N ARG A 46 -8.21 14.71 -7.13
CA ARG A 46 -6.92 15.18 -6.59
C ARG A 46 -5.76 14.73 -7.48
N ARG A 47 -5.77 13.48 -7.95
CA ARG A 47 -4.75 12.98 -8.86
C ARG A 47 -4.91 13.55 -10.27
N ILE A 48 -6.14 13.71 -10.75
CA ILE A 48 -6.42 14.41 -12.00
C ILE A 48 -5.85 15.84 -11.95
N THR A 49 -6.10 16.58 -10.86
CA THR A 49 -5.55 17.94 -10.70
C THR A 49 -4.01 17.95 -10.67
N ALA A 50 -3.40 16.98 -10.00
CA ALA A 50 -1.94 16.86 -9.96
C ALA A 50 -1.37 16.54 -11.35
N GLU A 51 -1.99 15.63 -12.07
CA GLU A 51 -1.56 15.25 -13.43
C GLU A 51 -1.76 16.41 -14.44
N LEU A 52 -2.85 17.17 -14.35
CA LEU A 52 -3.02 18.39 -15.13
C LEU A 52 -1.87 19.39 -14.90
N ARG A 53 -1.46 19.57 -13.63
CA ARG A 53 -0.31 20.42 -13.29
C ARG A 53 1.00 19.92 -13.89
N ARG A 54 1.24 18.61 -13.88
CA ARG A 54 2.41 17.99 -14.52
C ARG A 54 2.42 18.23 -16.04
N ARG A 55 1.24 18.33 -16.67
CA ARG A 55 1.07 18.69 -18.08
C ARG A 55 1.08 20.21 -18.34
N GLY A 56 1.42 21.03 -17.33
CA GLY A 56 1.49 22.48 -17.45
C GLY A 56 0.15 23.22 -17.26
N MET A 57 -0.95 22.50 -17.03
CA MET A 57 -2.28 23.07 -16.87
C MET A 57 -2.58 23.39 -15.41
N ARG A 58 -2.58 24.67 -15.03
CA ARG A 58 -2.91 25.13 -13.66
C ARG A 58 -4.41 25.32 -13.50
N VAL A 59 -5.13 24.28 -13.12
CA VAL A 59 -6.58 24.31 -12.92
C VAL A 59 -6.93 24.18 -11.45
N ASN A 60 -7.93 24.97 -11.00
CA ASN A 60 -8.42 24.86 -9.62
C ASN A 60 -9.12 23.49 -9.43
N HIS A 61 -8.81 22.80 -8.33
CA HIS A 61 -9.41 21.50 -8.05
C HIS A 61 -10.95 21.51 -7.97
N LYS A 62 -11.57 22.63 -7.55
CA LYS A 62 -13.03 22.78 -7.55
C LYS A 62 -13.59 22.74 -8.98
N ARG A 63 -12.90 23.38 -9.95
CA ARG A 63 -13.26 23.33 -11.38
C ARG A 63 -13.12 21.90 -11.90
N VAL A 64 -12.03 21.20 -11.56
CA VAL A 64 -11.82 19.79 -11.92
C VAL A 64 -12.95 18.91 -11.39
N VAL A 65 -13.33 19.05 -10.11
CA VAL A 65 -14.46 18.28 -9.52
C VAL A 65 -15.77 18.53 -10.26
N ARG A 66 -16.06 19.80 -10.59
CA ARG A 66 -17.27 20.17 -11.33
C ARG A 66 -17.31 19.47 -12.69
N LEU A 67 -16.26 19.62 -13.50
CA LEU A 67 -16.15 19.02 -14.81
C LEU A 67 -16.23 17.48 -14.75
N MET A 68 -15.54 16.85 -13.80
CA MET A 68 -15.63 15.39 -13.61
C MET A 68 -17.04 14.91 -13.23
N ARG A 69 -17.85 15.72 -12.53
CA ARG A 69 -19.25 15.38 -12.23
C ARG A 69 -20.11 15.50 -13.47
N GLU A 70 -19.98 16.61 -14.21
CA GLU A 70 -20.72 16.86 -15.45
C GLU A 70 -20.47 15.74 -16.47
N ASP A 71 -19.22 15.26 -16.57
CA ASP A 71 -18.81 14.21 -17.50
C ASP A 71 -18.95 12.79 -16.94
N ASN A 72 -19.53 12.62 -15.75
CA ASN A 72 -19.69 11.33 -15.05
C ASN A 72 -18.37 10.55 -14.89
N LEU A 73 -17.29 11.25 -14.59
CA LEU A 73 -15.93 10.71 -14.44
C LEU A 73 -15.51 10.55 -12.97
N LEU A 74 -16.42 10.69 -12.00
CA LEU A 74 -16.08 10.50 -10.60
C LEU A 74 -15.69 9.05 -10.32
N ALA A 75 -14.65 8.85 -9.49
CA ALA A 75 -14.21 7.54 -9.09
C ALA A 75 -15.29 6.80 -8.28
N VAL A 76 -15.55 5.54 -8.61
CA VAL A 76 -16.51 4.68 -7.91
C VAL A 76 -16.00 4.37 -6.51
N GLN A 77 -16.86 4.49 -5.49
CA GLN A 77 -16.52 4.12 -4.11
C GLN A 77 -16.70 2.62 -3.88
N PRO A 78 -15.73 1.91 -3.28
CA PRO A 78 -15.83 0.48 -3.00
C PRO A 78 -16.68 0.18 -1.77
N ARG A 79 -17.21 -1.06 -1.70
CA ARG A 79 -17.94 -1.62 -0.56
C ARG A 79 -16.98 -2.02 0.59
N ALA A 80 -17.53 -2.20 1.80
CA ALA A 80 -16.79 -2.46 3.05
C ALA A 80 -16.05 -3.81 3.10
N PHE A 81 -15.05 -3.90 3.97
CA PHE A 81 -14.02 -4.94 4.10
C PHE A 81 -14.28 -5.91 5.27
N VAL A 82 -13.79 -7.17 5.17
CA VAL A 82 -13.84 -8.22 6.20
C VAL A 82 -12.42 -8.57 6.65
N VAL A 83 -12.21 -8.76 7.99
CA VAL A 83 -10.91 -9.10 8.61
C VAL A 83 -10.68 -10.62 8.56
N THR A 84 -9.46 -11.08 8.23
CA THR A 84 -9.16 -12.50 7.97
C THR A 84 -7.81 -13.02 8.52
N THR A 85 -7.17 -12.33 9.47
CA THR A 85 -5.85 -12.76 9.99
C THR A 85 -6.01 -13.55 11.29
N ASP A 86 -5.45 -14.78 11.34
CA ASP A 86 -5.26 -15.55 12.57
C ASP A 86 -3.85 -15.29 13.11
N ALA A 87 -3.77 -14.69 14.31
CA ALA A 87 -2.52 -14.30 14.95
C ALA A 87 -2.18 -15.18 16.19
N GLN A 88 -2.90 -16.29 16.40
CA GLN A 88 -2.69 -17.17 17.56
C GLN A 88 -1.81 -18.37 17.18
N HIS A 89 -0.50 -18.27 17.45
CA HIS A 89 0.46 -19.37 17.30
C HIS A 89 1.57 -19.27 18.34
N ASP A 90 2.25 -20.39 18.61
CA ASP A 90 3.33 -20.52 19.60
C ASP A 90 4.75 -20.21 19.03
N LEU A 91 4.85 -19.70 17.81
CA LEU A 91 6.12 -19.35 17.18
C LEU A 91 6.71 -18.06 17.80
N GLU A 92 8.02 -17.88 17.61
CA GLU A 92 8.75 -16.71 18.11
C GLU A 92 8.18 -15.41 17.54
N VAL A 93 7.89 -14.44 18.41
CA VAL A 93 7.33 -13.14 18.04
C VAL A 93 8.36 -12.05 18.29
N TYR A 94 8.68 -11.32 17.23
CA TYR A 94 9.66 -10.24 17.25
C TYR A 94 9.07 -8.91 17.72
N LEU A 95 9.90 -8.05 18.33
CA LEU A 95 9.49 -6.72 18.78
C LEU A 95 9.12 -5.83 17.59
N ASN A 96 8.14 -4.94 17.78
CA ASN A 96 7.80 -3.93 16.78
C ASN A 96 8.84 -2.82 16.77
N LEU A 97 9.79 -2.90 15.85
CA LEU A 97 10.82 -1.90 15.63
C LEU A 97 10.36 -0.78 14.67
N ALA A 98 9.42 -1.06 13.77
CA ALA A 98 8.96 -0.13 12.73
C ALA A 98 8.40 1.18 13.31
N ARG A 99 7.73 1.12 14.48
CA ARG A 99 7.15 2.30 15.13
C ARG A 99 8.17 3.35 15.58
N ARG A 100 9.40 2.93 15.86
CA ARG A 100 10.48 3.80 16.43
C ARG A 100 11.42 4.32 15.35
N LEU A 101 11.24 3.90 14.09
CA LEU A 101 12.11 4.30 12.99
C LEU A 101 11.64 5.61 12.37
N THR A 102 12.53 6.59 12.30
CA THR A 102 12.38 7.75 11.42
C THR A 102 13.07 7.44 10.12
N LEU A 103 12.30 7.23 9.05
CA LEU A 103 12.85 6.89 7.75
C LEU A 103 13.44 8.12 7.08
N THR A 104 14.69 8.03 6.67
CA THR A 104 15.45 9.08 5.97
C THR A 104 15.80 8.69 4.54
N GLY A 105 15.63 7.41 4.16
CA GLY A 105 15.97 6.90 2.85
C GLY A 105 15.30 5.55 2.54
N ILE A 106 15.55 5.08 1.32
CA ILE A 106 15.12 3.76 0.86
C ILE A 106 15.89 2.63 1.57
N ASN A 107 15.34 1.42 1.56
CA ASN A 107 15.98 0.21 2.11
C ASN A 107 16.32 0.29 3.61
N GLN A 108 15.59 1.08 4.39
CA GLN A 108 15.69 1.12 5.86
C GLN A 108 14.62 0.27 6.53
N LEU A 109 13.42 0.28 5.97
CA LEU A 109 12.27 -0.50 6.44
C LEU A 109 11.51 -1.07 5.24
N TRP A 110 11.43 -2.38 5.18
CA TRP A 110 10.49 -3.06 4.30
C TRP A 110 9.30 -3.57 5.11
N VAL A 111 8.11 -3.41 4.56
CA VAL A 111 6.86 -3.88 5.17
C VAL A 111 6.24 -4.93 4.27
N ALA A 112 5.82 -6.05 4.87
CA ALA A 112 5.26 -7.19 4.16
C ALA A 112 3.85 -7.51 4.64
N ASP A 113 3.02 -8.02 3.73
CA ASP A 113 1.66 -8.47 4.00
C ASP A 113 1.21 -9.50 2.97
N ILE A 114 0.23 -10.33 3.34
CA ILE A 114 -0.38 -11.33 2.47
C ILE A 114 -1.86 -11.03 2.34
N THR A 115 -2.38 -11.09 1.12
CA THR A 115 -3.81 -11.01 0.86
C THR A 115 -4.27 -12.19 0.01
N TYR A 116 -5.56 -12.51 0.09
CA TYR A 116 -6.17 -13.49 -0.80
C TYR A 116 -6.94 -12.79 -1.93
N ILE A 117 -6.96 -13.45 -3.08
CA ILE A 117 -7.68 -13.05 -4.28
C ILE A 117 -8.59 -14.22 -4.66
N ARG A 118 -9.87 -13.94 -4.86
CA ARG A 118 -10.83 -14.95 -5.28
C ARG A 118 -10.88 -15.03 -6.80
N LEU A 119 -10.54 -16.18 -7.35
CA LEU A 119 -10.85 -16.57 -8.72
C LEU A 119 -12.20 -17.27 -8.79
N LYS A 120 -12.65 -17.65 -9.99
CA LYS A 120 -13.99 -18.26 -10.17
C LYS A 120 -14.20 -19.54 -9.36
N GLY A 121 -13.17 -20.37 -9.17
CA GLY A 121 -13.26 -21.66 -8.49
C GLY A 121 -12.30 -21.88 -7.33
N GLU A 122 -11.35 -20.95 -7.11
CA GLU A 122 -10.29 -21.10 -6.11
C GLU A 122 -9.90 -19.78 -5.45
N PHE A 123 -9.21 -19.86 -4.31
CA PHE A 123 -8.51 -18.73 -3.71
C PHE A 123 -7.02 -18.81 -4.06
N VAL A 124 -6.45 -17.65 -4.32
CA VAL A 124 -5.02 -17.47 -4.57
C VAL A 124 -4.51 -16.44 -3.57
N TYR A 125 -3.29 -16.62 -3.12
CA TYR A 125 -2.65 -15.75 -2.15
C TYR A 125 -1.57 -14.92 -2.83
N LEU A 126 -1.53 -13.63 -2.50
CA LEU A 126 -0.53 -12.69 -2.95
C LEU A 126 0.25 -12.19 -1.74
N ALA A 127 1.55 -12.46 -1.69
CA ALA A 127 2.47 -11.82 -0.77
C ALA A 127 3.11 -10.61 -1.46
N VAL A 128 3.25 -9.51 -0.74
CA VAL A 128 3.93 -8.30 -1.21
C VAL A 128 4.89 -7.76 -0.16
N ILE A 129 5.95 -7.12 -0.64
CA ILE A 129 6.93 -6.41 0.17
C ILE A 129 7.07 -5.00 -0.41
N LEU A 130 6.88 -3.99 0.43
CA LEU A 130 7.03 -2.59 0.08
C LEU A 130 8.19 -1.96 0.82
N ASP A 131 8.92 -1.08 0.16
CA ASP A 131 9.75 -0.10 0.84
C ASP A 131 8.85 0.96 1.49
N ALA A 132 8.98 1.13 2.80
CA ALA A 132 8.07 2.00 3.56
C ALA A 132 8.33 3.50 3.27
N TYR A 133 9.55 3.87 2.86
CA TYR A 133 9.93 5.24 2.52
C TYR A 133 9.40 5.67 1.15
N SER A 134 9.69 4.85 0.13
CA SER A 134 9.30 5.16 -1.25
C SER A 134 7.91 4.65 -1.65
N ARG A 135 7.30 3.78 -0.84
CA ARG A 135 6.05 3.08 -1.19
C ARG A 135 6.16 2.15 -2.40
N LYS A 136 7.38 1.92 -2.93
CA LYS A 136 7.60 1.00 -4.04
C LYS A 136 7.37 -0.44 -3.58
N VAL A 137 6.62 -1.21 -4.36
CA VAL A 137 6.59 -2.67 -4.20
C VAL A 137 7.92 -3.20 -4.74
N VAL A 138 8.72 -3.77 -3.84
CA VAL A 138 10.06 -4.27 -4.13
C VAL A 138 10.10 -5.77 -4.37
N GLY A 139 9.06 -6.50 -3.93
CA GLY A 139 8.92 -7.92 -4.17
C GLY A 139 7.47 -8.37 -4.02
N TRP A 140 7.09 -9.36 -4.81
CA TRP A 140 5.77 -9.98 -4.71
C TRP A 140 5.79 -11.42 -5.25
N ALA A 141 4.84 -12.22 -4.81
CA ALA A 141 4.64 -13.59 -5.29
C ALA A 141 3.17 -14.01 -5.20
N LEU A 142 2.75 -14.93 -6.07
CA LEU A 142 1.42 -15.55 -6.09
C LEU A 142 1.54 -17.07 -5.89
N ASP A 143 0.68 -17.63 -5.03
CA ASP A 143 0.57 -19.07 -4.82
C ASP A 143 -0.90 -19.46 -4.56
N ARG A 144 -1.25 -20.71 -4.86
CA ARG A 144 -2.54 -21.32 -4.50
C ARG A 144 -2.62 -21.69 -3.02
N THR A 145 -1.50 -21.73 -2.33
CA THR A 145 -1.42 -22.13 -0.92
C THR A 145 -0.83 -21.02 -0.06
N LEU A 146 -1.34 -20.91 1.16
CA LEU A 146 -0.83 -19.99 2.18
C LEU A 146 0.34 -20.64 2.96
N ALA A 147 1.32 -21.19 2.24
CA ALA A 147 2.52 -21.79 2.83
C ALA A 147 3.66 -20.78 2.97
N ALA A 148 4.65 -21.07 3.82
CA ALA A 148 5.83 -20.22 4.03
C ALA A 148 6.63 -19.95 2.74
N ARG A 149 6.56 -20.84 1.74
CA ARG A 149 7.20 -20.65 0.44
C ARG A 149 6.71 -19.39 -0.30
N LEU A 150 5.46 -18.96 -0.05
CA LEU A 150 4.88 -17.77 -0.69
C LEU A 150 5.62 -16.49 -0.27
N PRO A 151 5.71 -16.10 1.03
CA PRO A 151 6.48 -14.91 1.40
C PRO A 151 7.98 -15.10 1.16
N ILE A 152 8.54 -16.33 1.20
CA ILE A 152 9.93 -16.60 0.83
C ILE A 152 10.18 -16.23 -0.64
N ALA A 153 9.28 -16.59 -1.56
CA ALA A 153 9.40 -16.23 -2.96
C ALA A 153 9.32 -14.71 -3.18
N ALA A 154 8.41 -14.01 -2.46
CA ALA A 154 8.32 -12.55 -2.51
C ALA A 154 9.61 -11.89 -1.98
N LEU A 155 10.19 -12.43 -0.89
CA LEU A 155 11.45 -11.92 -0.32
C LEU A 155 12.63 -12.18 -1.26
N ALA A 156 12.72 -13.36 -1.85
CA ALA A 156 13.77 -13.68 -2.82
C ALA A 156 13.72 -12.74 -4.04
N HIS A 157 12.52 -12.42 -4.53
CA HIS A 157 12.33 -11.43 -5.58
C HIS A 157 12.83 -10.04 -5.16
N ALA A 158 12.44 -9.57 -3.96
CA ALA A 158 12.88 -8.28 -3.44
C ALA A 158 14.40 -8.19 -3.26
N LEU A 159 15.03 -9.26 -2.77
CA LEU A 159 16.47 -9.35 -2.57
C LEU A 159 17.24 -9.31 -3.90
N ALA A 160 16.74 -10.04 -4.90
CA ALA A 160 17.35 -10.06 -6.23
C ALA A 160 17.31 -8.69 -6.93
N GLU A 161 16.24 -7.92 -6.73
CA GLU A 161 16.10 -6.59 -7.35
C GLU A 161 16.89 -5.51 -6.58
N ARG A 162 16.93 -5.58 -5.24
CA ARG A 162 17.34 -4.43 -4.41
C ARG A 162 18.72 -4.55 -3.79
N HIS A 163 19.21 -5.75 -3.52
CA HIS A 163 20.48 -5.98 -2.80
C HIS A 163 20.62 -5.04 -1.58
N PRO A 164 19.69 -5.08 -0.60
CA PRO A 164 19.65 -4.11 0.48
C PRO A 164 20.90 -4.18 1.36
N PRO A 165 21.32 -3.06 1.96
CA PRO A 165 22.43 -3.06 2.91
C PRO A 165 22.05 -3.84 4.19
N PRO A 166 23.06 -4.37 4.93
CA PRO A 166 22.83 -4.97 6.24
C PRO A 166 22.11 -4.02 7.20
N GLY A 167 21.27 -4.58 8.08
CA GLY A 167 20.54 -3.81 9.08
C GLY A 167 19.17 -3.29 8.63
N LEU A 168 18.74 -3.58 7.40
CA LEU A 168 17.37 -3.29 6.97
C LEU A 168 16.37 -3.97 7.91
N VAL A 169 15.37 -3.23 8.40
CA VAL A 169 14.30 -3.79 9.22
C VAL A 169 13.20 -4.34 8.30
N HIS A 170 12.89 -5.62 8.46
CA HIS A 170 11.78 -6.28 7.78
C HIS A 170 10.59 -6.44 8.71
N HIS A 171 9.51 -5.72 8.46
CA HIS A 171 8.31 -5.70 9.29
C HIS A 171 7.15 -6.42 8.63
N SER A 172 6.49 -7.32 9.37
CA SER A 172 5.32 -8.07 8.93
C SER A 172 4.24 -8.13 10.01
N ASP A 173 3.09 -8.70 9.68
CA ASP A 173 2.14 -9.16 10.69
C ASP A 173 2.70 -10.38 11.44
N ARG A 174 1.91 -10.92 12.40
CA ARG A 174 2.28 -12.12 13.17
C ARG A 174 1.81 -13.42 12.51
N GLY A 175 1.62 -13.43 11.19
CA GLY A 175 1.25 -14.66 10.49
C GLY A 175 2.31 -15.74 10.65
N VAL A 176 1.88 -17.01 10.80
CA VAL A 176 2.77 -18.18 10.94
C VAL A 176 3.78 -18.29 9.79
N GLN A 177 3.45 -17.76 8.62
CA GLN A 177 4.31 -17.78 7.44
C GLN A 177 5.58 -16.95 7.65
N TYR A 178 5.44 -15.78 8.28
CA TYR A 178 6.55 -14.86 8.58
C TYR A 178 7.35 -15.29 9.80
N ALA A 179 6.72 -16.03 10.74
CA ALA A 179 7.37 -16.57 11.92
C ALA A 179 8.05 -17.93 11.66
N SER A 180 7.92 -18.49 10.43
CA SER A 180 8.53 -19.76 10.08
C SER A 180 10.07 -19.69 10.12
N GLU A 181 10.72 -20.76 10.60
CA GLU A 181 12.17 -20.85 10.70
C GLU A 181 12.87 -20.57 9.36
N ALA A 182 12.32 -21.12 8.26
CA ALA A 182 12.86 -20.91 6.91
C ALA A 182 12.86 -19.44 6.50
N TYR A 183 11.77 -18.70 6.82
CA TYR A 183 11.68 -17.27 6.49
C TYR A 183 12.66 -16.45 7.32
N VAL A 184 12.72 -16.69 8.63
CA VAL A 184 13.63 -15.99 9.55
C VAL A 184 15.09 -16.28 9.23
N THR A 185 15.42 -17.52 8.87
CA THR A 185 16.76 -17.90 8.44
C THR A 185 17.18 -17.13 7.18
N LEU A 186 16.28 -16.96 6.21
CA LEU A 186 16.54 -16.16 5.00
C LEU A 186 16.78 -14.69 5.34
N LEU A 187 15.99 -14.08 6.24
CA LEU A 187 16.22 -12.72 6.72
C LEU A 187 17.60 -12.57 7.37
N ARG A 188 17.98 -13.48 8.24
CA ARG A 188 19.27 -13.47 8.94
C ARG A 188 20.45 -13.66 7.99
N ALA A 189 20.31 -14.53 6.98
CA ALA A 189 21.34 -14.74 5.96
C ALA A 189 21.64 -13.46 5.16
N HIS A 190 20.69 -12.57 5.05
CA HIS A 190 20.83 -11.25 4.41
C HIS A 190 21.03 -10.10 5.42
N HIS A 191 21.37 -10.41 6.67
CA HIS A 191 21.60 -9.42 7.75
C HIS A 191 20.41 -8.45 7.95
N MET A 192 19.20 -8.92 7.69
CA MET A 192 17.96 -8.17 7.90
C MET A 192 17.45 -8.40 9.35
N ILE A 193 16.82 -7.40 9.92
CA ILE A 193 16.29 -7.41 11.28
C ILE A 193 14.80 -7.69 11.25
N PRO A 194 14.32 -8.85 11.74
CA PRO A 194 12.91 -9.15 11.79
C PRO A 194 12.17 -8.28 12.80
N SER A 195 10.99 -7.82 12.43
CA SER A 195 10.08 -7.02 13.24
C SER A 195 8.63 -7.41 12.97
N MET A 196 7.79 -7.43 14.00
CA MET A 196 6.38 -7.85 13.85
C MET A 196 5.43 -6.85 14.48
N SER A 197 4.26 -6.69 13.85
CA SER A 197 3.16 -5.87 14.35
C SER A 197 2.66 -6.37 15.71
N ARG A 198 2.11 -5.48 16.51
CA ARG A 198 1.39 -5.85 17.71
C ARG A 198 0.05 -6.51 17.35
N PRO A 199 -0.51 -7.40 18.20
CA PRO A 199 -1.82 -7.99 17.94
C PRO A 199 -2.87 -6.90 17.74
N ALA A 200 -3.73 -7.07 16.72
CA ALA A 200 -4.86 -6.20 16.41
C ALA A 200 -4.51 -4.69 16.26
N ASN A 201 -3.29 -4.35 15.84
CA ASN A 201 -2.91 -2.96 15.61
C ASN A 201 -2.61 -2.69 14.12
N PRO A 202 -3.62 -2.22 13.36
CA PRO A 202 -3.47 -1.94 11.92
C PRO A 202 -2.50 -0.80 11.61
N TYR A 203 -2.25 0.11 12.56
CA TYR A 203 -1.36 1.24 12.34
C TYR A 203 0.11 0.84 12.16
N ASP A 204 0.48 -0.34 12.65
CA ASP A 204 1.86 -0.84 12.58
C ASP A 204 2.25 -1.22 11.13
N ASN A 205 1.27 -1.55 10.24
CA ASN A 205 1.48 -1.88 8.83
C ASN A 205 0.65 -1.04 7.84
N ALA A 206 0.41 0.22 8.18
CA ALA A 206 -0.47 1.12 7.41
C ALA A 206 -0.06 1.28 5.93
N SER A 207 1.22 1.12 5.61
CA SER A 207 1.73 1.23 4.23
C SER A 207 1.25 0.07 3.36
N CYS A 208 1.37 -1.17 3.84
CA CYS A 208 0.84 -2.35 3.17
C CYS A 208 -0.68 -2.32 3.09
N GLU A 209 -1.38 -1.96 4.17
CA GLU A 209 -2.84 -1.81 4.11
C GLU A 209 -3.30 -0.82 3.05
N SER A 210 -2.63 0.33 2.94
CA SER A 210 -2.92 1.33 1.90
C SER A 210 -2.69 0.77 0.49
N PHE A 211 -1.62 0.00 0.30
CA PHE A 211 -1.37 -0.71 -0.95
C PHE A 211 -2.47 -1.74 -1.24
N MET A 212 -2.79 -2.61 -0.29
CA MET A 212 -3.83 -3.64 -0.44
C MET A 212 -5.19 -3.05 -0.79
N LYS A 213 -5.57 -1.93 -0.15
CA LYS A 213 -6.79 -1.19 -0.49
C LYS A 213 -6.75 -0.65 -1.93
N THR A 214 -5.59 -0.16 -2.36
CA THR A 214 -5.39 0.34 -3.73
C THR A 214 -5.47 -0.79 -4.74
N LEU A 215 -4.74 -1.88 -4.53
CA LEU A 215 -4.74 -3.07 -5.37
C LEU A 215 -6.16 -3.64 -5.54
N LYS A 216 -6.85 -3.88 -4.42
CA LYS A 216 -8.21 -4.43 -4.46
C LYS A 216 -9.17 -3.53 -5.24
N ARG A 217 -9.13 -2.22 -4.99
CA ARG A 217 -10.03 -1.26 -5.66
C ARG A 217 -9.70 -1.03 -7.13
N GLU A 218 -8.41 -0.84 -7.43
CA GLU A 218 -7.99 -0.35 -8.75
C GLU A 218 -7.70 -1.49 -9.73
N GLU A 219 -7.51 -2.72 -9.24
CA GLU A 219 -7.20 -3.88 -10.06
C GLU A 219 -8.15 -5.05 -9.82
N ILE A 220 -8.19 -5.62 -8.59
CA ILE A 220 -8.87 -6.88 -8.33
C ILE A 220 -10.38 -6.79 -8.55
N TYR A 221 -11.06 -5.75 -8.03
CA TYR A 221 -12.51 -5.59 -8.16
C TYR A 221 -12.94 -4.99 -9.51
N ALA A 222 -11.98 -4.45 -10.26
CA ALA A 222 -12.23 -3.87 -11.58
C ALA A 222 -12.10 -4.89 -12.72
N ASN A 223 -11.52 -6.07 -12.46
CA ASN A 223 -11.23 -7.08 -13.47
C ASN A 223 -11.74 -8.46 -13.08
N THR A 224 -11.84 -9.34 -14.06
CA THR A 224 -12.11 -10.78 -13.88
C THR A 224 -10.94 -11.58 -14.45
N TYR A 225 -10.51 -12.60 -13.72
CA TYR A 225 -9.37 -13.42 -14.09
C TYR A 225 -9.83 -14.83 -14.48
N ARG A 226 -9.29 -15.37 -15.56
CA ARG A 226 -9.60 -16.72 -16.06
C ARG A 226 -8.99 -17.79 -15.17
N ASP A 227 -7.71 -17.61 -14.87
CA ASP A 227 -6.83 -18.55 -14.17
C ASP A 227 -5.70 -17.80 -13.45
N LEU A 228 -4.81 -18.55 -12.79
CA LEU A 228 -3.67 -18.03 -12.06
C LEU A 228 -2.66 -17.29 -12.96
N ASP A 229 -2.43 -17.79 -14.18
CA ASP A 229 -1.45 -17.18 -15.09
C ASP A 229 -1.97 -15.86 -15.62
N HIS A 230 -3.25 -15.78 -15.96
CA HIS A 230 -3.89 -14.51 -16.31
C HIS A 230 -3.86 -13.51 -15.15
N LEU A 231 -4.08 -13.97 -13.91
CA LEU A 231 -3.91 -13.12 -12.73
C LEU A 231 -2.46 -12.65 -12.61
N ARG A 232 -1.47 -13.53 -12.78
CA ARG A 232 -0.04 -13.19 -12.68
C ARG A 232 0.35 -12.07 -13.65
N MET A 233 -0.01 -12.21 -14.91
CA MET A 233 0.24 -11.18 -15.93
C MET A 233 -0.38 -9.82 -15.56
N ASN A 234 -1.59 -9.83 -15.01
CA ASN A 234 -2.26 -8.59 -14.59
C ASN A 234 -1.61 -8.00 -13.33
N MET A 235 -1.13 -8.83 -12.39
CA MET A 235 -0.42 -8.34 -11.20
C MET A 235 0.92 -7.72 -11.58
N GLU A 236 1.69 -8.33 -12.49
CA GLU A 236 2.92 -7.78 -13.04
C GLU A 236 2.66 -6.42 -13.71
N ALA A 237 1.68 -6.34 -14.60
CA ALA A 237 1.31 -5.10 -15.27
C ALA A 237 0.83 -4.04 -14.28
N PHE A 238 0.07 -4.43 -13.25
CA PHE A 238 -0.42 -3.50 -12.25
C PHE A 238 0.69 -3.03 -11.30
N ILE A 239 1.48 -3.93 -10.76
CA ILE A 239 2.50 -3.60 -9.74
C ILE A 239 3.68 -2.89 -10.41
N ASP A 240 4.28 -3.50 -11.42
CA ASP A 240 5.57 -3.04 -11.94
C ASP A 240 5.40 -1.89 -12.93
N GLN A 241 4.41 -1.95 -13.84
CA GLN A 241 4.24 -0.93 -14.85
C GLN A 241 3.36 0.24 -14.37
N TYR A 242 2.29 -0.05 -13.61
CA TYR A 242 1.35 1.01 -13.23
C TYR A 242 1.64 1.56 -11.83
N TYR A 243 1.63 0.73 -10.77
CA TYR A 243 1.75 1.19 -9.39
C TYR A 243 3.11 1.84 -9.12
N ASN A 244 4.19 1.18 -9.51
CA ASN A 244 5.55 1.64 -9.26
C ASN A 244 5.96 2.79 -10.19
N ARG A 245 5.56 2.78 -11.49
CA ARG A 245 6.09 3.70 -12.51
C ARG A 245 5.16 4.82 -12.91
N ALA A 246 3.84 4.61 -12.87
CA ALA A 246 2.89 5.58 -13.43
C ALA A 246 1.95 6.19 -12.39
N ARG A 247 1.64 5.46 -11.31
CA ARG A 247 0.63 5.88 -10.37
C ARG A 247 1.12 6.97 -9.43
N LEU A 248 0.40 8.11 -9.39
CA LEU A 248 0.72 9.22 -8.49
C LEU A 248 0.33 8.91 -7.03
N HIS A 249 1.25 9.16 -6.10
CA HIS A 249 1.07 8.98 -4.66
C HIS A 249 1.08 10.31 -3.92
N SER A 250 0.00 10.63 -3.21
CA SER A 250 -0.10 11.89 -2.45
C SER A 250 0.96 12.03 -1.37
N ALA A 251 1.33 10.91 -0.72
CA ALA A 251 2.40 10.88 0.29
C ALA A 251 3.80 11.16 -0.29
N LEU A 252 3.98 11.02 -1.60
CA LEU A 252 5.23 11.27 -2.32
C LEU A 252 5.19 12.57 -3.13
N GLY A 253 4.32 13.52 -2.74
CA GLY A 253 4.16 14.76 -3.49
C GLY A 253 3.58 14.56 -4.89
N TYR A 254 2.71 13.57 -5.07
CA TYR A 254 2.14 13.19 -6.36
C TYR A 254 3.18 12.76 -7.39
N ARG A 255 4.15 11.97 -6.96
CA ARG A 255 5.11 11.26 -7.82
C ARG A 255 4.87 9.76 -7.77
N PRO A 256 5.14 9.00 -8.85
CA PRO A 256 5.27 7.55 -8.77
C PRO A 256 6.43 7.13 -7.83
N PRO A 257 6.37 5.95 -7.20
CA PRO A 257 7.44 5.45 -6.35
C PRO A 257 8.82 5.47 -7.01
N GLU A 258 8.94 5.00 -8.24
CA GLU A 258 10.21 4.93 -8.96
C GLU A 258 10.78 6.32 -9.26
N GLU A 259 9.95 7.27 -9.73
CA GLU A 259 10.34 8.67 -9.91
C GLU A 259 10.80 9.32 -8.59
N PHE A 260 10.09 8.99 -7.49
CA PHE A 260 10.45 9.48 -6.17
C PHE A 260 11.82 8.95 -5.74
N GLU A 261 12.11 7.66 -5.92
CA GLU A 261 13.41 7.06 -5.59
C GLU A 261 14.54 7.69 -6.37
N HIS A 262 14.36 7.90 -7.68
CA HIS A 262 15.38 8.56 -8.52
C HIS A 262 15.65 10.00 -8.04
N ALA A 263 14.67 10.70 -7.51
CA ALA A 263 14.82 12.06 -7.01
C ALA A 263 15.50 12.15 -5.64
N VAL A 264 15.45 11.08 -4.81
CA VAL A 264 16.02 11.04 -3.46
C VAL A 264 17.30 10.19 -3.37
N ALA A 265 17.64 9.46 -4.44
CA ALA A 265 18.88 8.72 -4.50
C ALA A 265 20.05 9.71 -4.34
N PRO A 266 20.99 9.48 -3.40
CA PRO A 266 22.18 10.33 -3.29
C PRO A 266 22.97 10.26 -4.58
N VAL A 267 23.45 11.40 -5.03
CA VAL A 267 24.32 11.53 -6.24
C VAL A 267 25.66 10.80 -6.06
N ASN A 268 25.97 10.33 -4.83
CA ASN A 268 27.16 9.52 -4.51
C ASN A 268 26.80 8.29 -3.67
N PRO A 269 27.25 7.08 -4.07
CA PRO A 269 26.95 5.82 -3.37
C PRO A 269 27.81 5.54 -2.12
N SER A 270 28.55 6.49 -1.57
CA SER A 270 29.51 6.28 -0.48
C SER A 270 29.01 6.67 0.93
N GLY A 271 27.72 6.75 1.17
CA GLY A 271 27.14 7.03 2.49
C GLY A 271 26.43 5.82 3.06
N ALA A 272 27.07 5.04 3.95
CA ALA A 272 26.38 4.09 4.80
C ALA A 272 25.29 4.83 5.60
N ALA A 273 24.03 4.47 5.41
CA ALA A 273 22.92 5.03 6.17
C ALA A 273 23.08 4.60 7.62
N THR A 274 23.44 5.53 8.50
CA THR A 274 23.45 5.30 9.93
C THR A 274 22.01 5.26 10.41
N ILE A 275 21.50 4.07 10.74
CA ILE A 275 20.20 3.90 11.40
C ILE A 275 20.36 4.48 12.81
N GLN A 276 19.84 5.67 13.03
CA GLN A 276 19.76 6.25 14.38
C GLN A 276 18.61 5.59 15.12
N PHE A 277 18.95 4.64 16.00
CA PHE A 277 18.03 4.21 17.05
C PHE A 277 17.94 5.33 18.09
N PHE A 278 16.73 5.75 18.41
CA PHE A 278 16.52 6.68 19.51
C PHE A 278 16.99 5.98 20.81
N GLN A 279 18.14 6.37 21.37
CA GLN A 279 18.55 5.94 22.70
C GLN A 279 17.61 6.62 23.69
N PRO A 280 16.92 5.87 24.57
CA PRO A 280 16.25 6.51 25.70
C PRO A 280 17.33 7.18 26.56
N ALA A 281 17.06 8.38 27.04
CA ALA A 281 17.89 9.03 28.05
C ALA A 281 18.15 8.05 29.20
N GLU A 282 19.40 7.90 29.58
CA GLU A 282 19.83 7.04 30.68
C GLU A 282 19.12 7.46 31.97
N GLY A 283 18.12 6.70 32.35
CA GLY A 283 17.42 6.72 33.62
C GLY A 283 17.24 5.28 34.03
N SER A 284 18.16 4.84 34.88
CA SER A 284 18.11 3.66 35.72
C SER A 284 16.96 2.67 35.49
N ASP A 285 17.23 1.48 34.89
CA ASP A 285 16.91 0.21 35.51
C ASP A 285 17.40 -0.92 34.60
N SER A 286 18.44 -1.59 35.11
CA SER A 286 18.91 -2.91 34.67
C SER A 286 17.88 -3.95 35.11
N GLU A 287 17.04 -4.43 34.24
CA GLU A 287 16.37 -5.71 34.43
C GLU A 287 16.10 -6.41 33.10
N GLY A 288 16.74 -7.47 32.94
CA GLY A 288 16.64 -8.76 32.35
C GLY A 288 15.50 -9.05 31.35
N VAL A 289 15.93 -9.69 30.30
CA VAL A 289 15.09 -10.48 29.41
C VAL A 289 14.16 -11.40 30.22
N LYS A 290 12.91 -10.98 30.44
CA LYS A 290 11.90 -11.86 31.06
C LYS A 290 11.30 -12.76 29.98
N ARG A 291 11.71 -14.03 29.98
CA ARG A 291 10.92 -15.13 29.41
C ARG A 291 9.58 -15.17 30.13
N VAL A 292 8.51 -14.83 29.48
CA VAL A 292 7.15 -15.02 30.02
C VAL A 292 6.79 -16.49 29.91
N ARG A 293 7.08 -17.25 30.98
CA ARG A 293 6.46 -18.57 31.20
C ARG A 293 5.04 -18.32 31.72
N LYS A 294 4.02 -18.64 30.97
CA LYS A 294 2.65 -18.75 31.47
C LYS A 294 2.49 -19.98 32.31
N ASN A 295 2.24 -19.79 33.62
CA ASN A 295 1.75 -20.84 34.54
C ASN A 295 0.32 -21.23 34.13
N ILE A 296 0.15 -22.43 33.64
CA ILE A 296 -1.16 -23.08 33.45
C ILE A 296 -1.47 -23.76 34.79
N ARG A 297 -2.50 -23.28 35.50
CA ARG A 297 -3.15 -24.03 36.60
C ARG A 297 -4.15 -25.03 35.98
N PRO A 298 -4.16 -26.30 36.41
CA PRO A 298 -5.16 -27.25 35.95
C PRO A 298 -6.49 -26.97 36.64
N THR A 299 -7.55 -26.76 35.83
CA THR A 299 -8.94 -26.72 36.29
C THR A 299 -9.38 -28.15 36.64
N ARG A 300 -9.75 -28.38 37.91
CA ARG A 300 -10.45 -29.60 38.37
C ARG A 300 -11.81 -29.68 37.71
N VAL A 301 -12.07 -30.85 37.13
CA VAL A 301 -13.40 -31.31 36.74
C VAL A 301 -14.15 -31.75 38.01
N CYS A 302 -15.35 -31.24 38.20
CA CYS A 302 -16.46 -31.88 38.86
C CYS A 302 -17.68 -31.77 37.94
#